data_31c89354c2636652ef26a39c33c0f34e
#
_entry.id   31c89354c2636652ef26a39c33c0f34e
#
_cell.length_a   1.000
_cell.length_b   1.000
_cell.length_c   1.000
_cell.angle_alpha   90.00
_cell.angle_beta   90.00
_cell.angle_gamma   90.00
#
_symmetry.space_group_name_H-M   'P 1'
#
loop_
_entity.id
_entity.type
_entity.pdbx_description
1 polymer ?
#
loop_
_entity_poly.entity_id
_entity_poly.type
_entity_poly.pdbx_seq_one_letter_code
_entity_poly.pdbx_strand_id
1 'polypeptide(L)'
;IAENDKTITLSVGQLTTGVTIPEWTGVLMLSNLKSPAIYMQAAFRAQNPYSWSDNKGNHFRKERAYVFDFAPERTLILFDEFANNLSLATAGGGGTSATREENIRELLNFFPVIAEDRAGKMVEIDAKAVLTIPRQIKAREVLKRGFMSNLLFDNISGIFQASQTVLDILNELPVEKEGKLQTPSDLLDFSGVKVDDEGNAVVDHEIVVNQQARLFGEKVYGLGESVAELVTKDEERTQKQLVNDLSKTVSSVIVEELKAGYDLKTRETDQIKKQIVATFENEVRKNEIERKISEAHIKEELQQQLKEENDKEQKDKIQEVLEKRLEENNLIHKEKLEQTLKKEVEKMPEKFIEQVEVKRVEQLKQSAQDEIRDHLRGFARTIPSFIMAYGDQSLTLDNFYTFVPEHVFFEVTGITIDQFRYLRDGGQDFAGHLFDRATFDEAIQEFLRKKEELADYFRDQKEDIFDYIPPQKTNQIFTPKRVVKRMVNDLEKENPGIFDDPSKTFIDLYMKSGLYIAELVKRLYNSNGLREAFPSPEERLKHILENQVYGFAPSEIIYNISTNFIFGNLSQGISRKNFVLEDTIPAAKEGKIQELVDKYFEYK
;
A
#
# COMPACT_ATOMS: atom_id res chain seq x y z
N ILE A 1 -22.61 -31.16 -13.40
CA ILE A 1 -21.34 -31.52 -12.68
C ILE A 1 -21.29 -33.04 -12.48
N ALA A 2 -22.46 -33.74 -12.36
CA ALA A 2 -22.52 -35.15 -12.06
C ALA A 2 -22.06 -36.10 -13.20
N GLU A 3 -21.86 -35.60 -14.43
CA GLU A 3 -21.54 -36.46 -15.59
C GLU A 3 -20.05 -36.43 -15.98
N ASN A 4 -19.24 -35.53 -15.39
CA ASN A 4 -17.82 -35.41 -15.73
C ASN A 4 -16.94 -35.64 -14.50
N ASP A 5 -15.91 -36.47 -14.65
CA ASP A 5 -14.93 -36.76 -13.60
C ASP A 5 -14.04 -35.54 -13.22
N LYS A 6 -13.96 -34.55 -14.10
CA LYS A 6 -13.13 -33.34 -13.91
C LYS A 6 -13.82 -32.12 -14.48
N THR A 7 -13.86 -31.04 -13.69
CA THR A 7 -14.43 -29.76 -14.12
C THR A 7 -13.47 -28.60 -13.77
N ILE A 8 -13.48 -27.57 -14.61
CA ILE A 8 -12.76 -26.32 -14.36
C ILE A 8 -13.76 -25.17 -14.45
N THR A 9 -13.82 -24.36 -13.39
CA THR A 9 -14.65 -23.15 -13.35
C THR A 9 -13.75 -21.93 -13.39
N LEU A 10 -13.94 -21.05 -14.38
CA LEU A 10 -13.23 -19.77 -14.47
C LEU A 10 -14.05 -18.67 -13.80
N SER A 11 -13.40 -17.85 -12.98
CA SER A 11 -14.02 -16.72 -12.28
C SER A 11 -13.13 -15.48 -12.34
N VAL A 12 -13.78 -14.32 -12.57
CA VAL A 12 -13.16 -13.00 -12.51
C VAL A 12 -13.77 -12.23 -11.33
N GLY A 13 -13.46 -12.69 -10.11
CA GLY A 13 -13.88 -12.06 -8.86
C GLY A 13 -15.29 -12.41 -8.36
N GLN A 14 -16.23 -12.82 -9.23
CA GLN A 14 -17.64 -13.03 -8.85
C GLN A 14 -17.87 -14.23 -7.92
N LEU A 15 -17.01 -15.26 -7.98
CA LEU A 15 -17.15 -16.46 -7.17
C LEU A 15 -16.28 -16.48 -5.90
N THR A 16 -15.62 -15.38 -5.59
CA THR A 16 -14.80 -15.24 -4.36
C THR A 16 -15.67 -15.10 -3.11
N THR A 17 -16.89 -14.57 -3.26
CA THR A 17 -17.85 -14.40 -2.17
C THR A 17 -19.22 -14.96 -2.52
N GLY A 18 -20.02 -15.38 -1.53
CA GLY A 18 -21.43 -15.73 -1.70
C GLY A 18 -21.74 -17.06 -2.41
N VAL A 19 -20.75 -17.82 -2.84
CA VAL A 19 -20.95 -19.12 -3.54
C VAL A 19 -20.31 -20.25 -2.75
N THR A 20 -21.04 -21.34 -2.54
CA THR A 20 -20.55 -22.57 -1.91
C THR A 20 -20.72 -23.73 -2.89
N ILE A 21 -19.59 -24.30 -3.34
CA ILE A 21 -19.55 -25.48 -4.19
C ILE A 21 -18.69 -26.55 -3.48
N PRO A 22 -19.31 -27.48 -2.77
CA PRO A 22 -18.57 -28.45 -1.95
C PRO A 22 -17.64 -29.37 -2.75
N GLU A 23 -17.95 -29.59 -4.03
CA GLU A 23 -17.19 -30.43 -4.95
C GLU A 23 -15.83 -29.87 -5.34
N TRP A 24 -15.60 -28.58 -5.17
CA TRP A 24 -14.29 -27.99 -5.52
C TRP A 24 -13.18 -28.54 -4.62
N THR A 25 -12.16 -29.11 -5.24
CA THR A 25 -10.99 -29.69 -4.57
C THR A 25 -9.75 -28.81 -4.66
N GLY A 26 -9.75 -27.82 -5.54
CA GLY A 26 -8.61 -26.92 -5.73
C GLY A 26 -9.00 -25.54 -6.23
N VAL A 27 -8.17 -24.56 -5.87
CA VAL A 27 -8.23 -23.19 -6.36
C VAL A 27 -6.88 -22.85 -7.01
N LEU A 28 -6.91 -22.35 -8.25
CA LEU A 28 -5.72 -21.83 -8.95
C LEU A 28 -5.78 -20.30 -8.94
N MET A 29 -4.82 -19.66 -8.28
CA MET A 29 -4.69 -18.20 -8.19
C MET A 29 -3.94 -17.67 -9.42
N LEU A 30 -4.69 -17.29 -10.45
CA LEU A 30 -4.15 -16.74 -11.70
C LEU A 30 -4.11 -15.19 -11.73
N SER A 31 -4.69 -14.55 -10.72
CA SER A 31 -4.71 -13.08 -10.58
C SER A 31 -3.72 -12.60 -9.53
N ASN A 32 -3.23 -11.37 -9.69
CA ASN A 32 -2.32 -10.75 -8.72
C ASN A 32 -3.12 -10.09 -7.57
N LEU A 33 -3.73 -10.92 -6.71
CA LEU A 33 -4.43 -10.45 -5.51
C LEU A 33 -3.41 -9.91 -4.50
N LYS A 34 -3.65 -8.69 -4.03
CA LYS A 34 -2.78 -8.00 -3.04
C LYS A 34 -3.41 -7.92 -1.65
N SER A 35 -4.73 -8.13 -1.54
CA SER A 35 -5.45 -8.10 -0.27
C SER A 35 -5.44 -9.49 0.39
N PRO A 36 -4.90 -9.63 1.63
CA PRO A 36 -4.91 -10.89 2.37
C PRO A 36 -6.32 -11.44 2.55
N ALA A 37 -7.29 -10.60 2.89
CA ALA A 37 -8.67 -11.00 3.10
C ALA A 37 -9.31 -11.57 1.82
N ILE A 38 -9.16 -10.90 0.68
CA ILE A 38 -9.70 -11.37 -0.61
C ILE A 38 -9.00 -12.66 -1.05
N TYR A 39 -7.68 -12.76 -0.83
CA TYR A 39 -6.92 -13.97 -1.13
C TYR A 39 -7.42 -15.16 -0.32
N MET A 40 -7.53 -15.01 0.99
CA MET A 40 -8.02 -16.09 1.88
C MET A 40 -9.48 -16.44 1.60
N GLN A 41 -10.34 -15.47 1.31
CA GLN A 41 -11.71 -15.74 0.87
C GLN A 41 -11.77 -16.61 -0.37
N ALA A 42 -10.91 -16.38 -1.35
CA ALA A 42 -10.81 -17.20 -2.55
C ALA A 42 -10.21 -18.59 -2.23
N ALA A 43 -9.14 -18.65 -1.43
CA ALA A 43 -8.47 -19.88 -1.03
C ALA A 43 -9.41 -20.84 -0.30
N PHE A 44 -10.21 -20.34 0.64
CA PHE A 44 -11.13 -21.15 1.45
C PHE A 44 -12.33 -21.72 0.67
N ARG A 45 -12.56 -21.31 -0.58
CA ARG A 45 -13.66 -21.86 -1.40
C ARG A 45 -13.55 -23.35 -1.65
N ALA A 46 -12.34 -23.91 -1.70
CA ALA A 46 -12.15 -25.34 -1.84
C ALA A 46 -12.28 -26.14 -0.52
N GLN A 47 -12.39 -25.49 0.64
CA GLN A 47 -12.39 -26.16 1.95
C GLN A 47 -13.75 -26.71 2.38
N ASN A 48 -14.83 -26.45 1.63
CA ASN A 48 -16.15 -26.96 1.99
C ASN A 48 -16.15 -28.50 2.04
N PRO A 49 -16.70 -29.12 3.10
CA PRO A 49 -16.81 -30.57 3.21
C PRO A 49 -17.66 -31.13 2.08
N TYR A 50 -17.28 -32.28 1.54
CA TYR A 50 -18.03 -33.00 0.53
C TYR A 50 -17.90 -34.50 0.73
N SER A 51 -19.03 -35.22 0.66
CA SER A 51 -19.08 -36.68 0.72
C SER A 51 -19.96 -37.20 -0.40
N TRP A 52 -19.57 -38.31 -1.00
CA TRP A 52 -20.33 -38.95 -2.08
C TRP A 52 -20.26 -40.45 -1.97
N SER A 53 -21.14 -41.14 -2.71
CA SER A 53 -21.14 -42.60 -2.81
C SER A 53 -21.01 -43.00 -4.28
N ASP A 54 -20.28 -44.08 -4.54
CA ASP A 54 -20.21 -44.66 -5.87
C ASP A 54 -21.45 -45.57 -6.15
N ASN A 55 -21.54 -46.04 -7.39
CA ASN A 55 -22.64 -46.94 -7.81
C ASN A 55 -22.60 -48.33 -7.12
N LYS A 56 -21.55 -48.64 -6.35
CA LYS A 56 -21.38 -49.86 -5.59
C LYS A 56 -21.72 -49.66 -4.09
N GLY A 57 -22.12 -48.46 -3.70
CA GLY A 57 -22.48 -48.15 -2.31
C GLY A 57 -21.27 -47.80 -1.42
N ASN A 58 -20.08 -47.62 -1.97
CA ASN A 58 -18.92 -47.17 -1.20
C ASN A 58 -19.04 -45.67 -0.92
N HIS A 59 -18.79 -45.30 0.34
CA HIS A 59 -18.82 -43.90 0.76
C HIS A 59 -17.41 -43.28 0.71
N PHE A 60 -17.31 -42.12 0.09
CA PHE A 60 -16.11 -41.35 -0.03
C PHE A 60 -16.32 -39.97 0.59
N ARG A 61 -15.23 -39.38 1.05
CA ARG A 61 -15.21 -38.03 1.60
C ARG A 61 -14.00 -37.26 1.02
N LYS A 62 -14.19 -35.99 0.75
CA LYS A 62 -13.10 -35.10 0.38
C LYS A 62 -12.16 -34.91 1.58
N GLU A 63 -10.94 -35.45 1.48
CA GLU A 63 -9.98 -35.43 2.57
C GLU A 63 -9.12 -34.16 2.57
N ARG A 64 -8.86 -33.59 1.39
CA ARG A 64 -7.96 -32.45 1.19
C ARG A 64 -8.51 -31.47 0.18
N ALA A 65 -8.13 -30.20 0.35
CA ALA A 65 -8.32 -29.14 -0.62
C ALA A 65 -6.97 -28.45 -0.88
N TYR A 66 -6.78 -27.99 -2.10
CA TYR A 66 -5.50 -27.43 -2.53
C TYR A 66 -5.68 -26.02 -3.05
N VAL A 67 -4.69 -25.16 -2.78
CA VAL A 67 -4.54 -23.85 -3.40
C VAL A 67 -3.20 -23.83 -4.13
N PHE A 68 -3.24 -23.46 -5.40
CA PHE A 68 -2.05 -23.31 -6.22
C PHE A 68 -1.84 -21.85 -6.54
N ASP A 69 -0.69 -21.31 -6.16
CA ASP A 69 -0.28 -19.94 -6.48
C ASP A 69 1.07 -19.98 -7.19
N PHE A 70 1.19 -19.18 -8.25
CA PHE A 70 2.38 -19.09 -9.08
C PHE A 70 3.27 -17.89 -8.72
N ALA A 71 2.93 -17.19 -7.63
CA ALA A 71 3.72 -16.09 -7.07
C ALA A 71 4.05 -16.35 -5.59
N PRO A 72 5.00 -17.26 -5.30
CA PRO A 72 5.29 -17.72 -3.94
C PRO A 72 5.68 -16.58 -2.99
N GLU A 73 6.42 -15.60 -3.49
CA GLU A 73 6.82 -14.42 -2.70
C GLU A 73 5.62 -13.63 -2.19
N ARG A 74 4.66 -13.38 -3.07
CA ARG A 74 3.41 -12.71 -2.71
C ARG A 74 2.59 -13.55 -1.73
N THR A 75 2.50 -14.86 -1.96
CA THR A 75 1.77 -15.78 -1.09
C THR A 75 2.28 -15.69 0.35
N LEU A 76 3.59 -15.70 0.55
CA LEU A 76 4.20 -15.60 1.87
C LEU A 76 3.93 -14.25 2.54
N ILE A 77 3.94 -13.14 1.78
CA ILE A 77 3.57 -11.81 2.28
C ILE A 77 2.12 -11.80 2.76
N LEU A 78 1.19 -12.36 1.96
CA LEU A 78 -0.22 -12.43 2.31
C LEU A 78 -0.47 -13.30 3.55
N PHE A 79 0.31 -14.36 3.73
CA PHE A 79 0.25 -15.21 4.94
C PHE A 79 0.73 -14.48 6.18
N ASP A 80 1.86 -13.77 6.11
CA ASP A 80 2.37 -12.95 7.21
C ASP A 80 1.34 -11.87 7.60
N GLU A 81 0.84 -11.12 6.62
CA GLU A 81 -0.14 -10.06 6.86
C GLU A 81 -1.47 -10.60 7.41
N PHE A 82 -1.99 -11.71 6.86
CA PHE A 82 -3.24 -12.30 7.32
C PHE A 82 -3.12 -12.80 8.75
N ALA A 83 -2.10 -13.60 9.06
CA ALA A 83 -1.90 -14.16 10.40
C ALA A 83 -1.74 -13.07 11.46
N ASN A 84 -1.01 -12.01 11.14
CA ASN A 84 -0.70 -10.95 12.11
C ASN A 84 -1.80 -9.88 12.22
N ASN A 85 -2.70 -9.74 11.25
CA ASN A 85 -3.86 -8.85 11.35
C ASN A 85 -5.06 -9.47 12.10
N LEU A 86 -5.03 -10.76 12.40
CA LEU A 86 -6.05 -11.43 13.22
C LEU A 86 -5.90 -11.14 14.73
N SER A 87 -4.74 -10.65 15.17
CA SER A 87 -4.46 -10.32 16.57
C SER A 87 -4.27 -8.82 16.75
N LEU A 88 -4.97 -8.22 17.70
CA LEU A 88 -4.82 -6.78 18.03
C LEU A 88 -3.38 -6.43 18.47
N ALA A 89 -2.65 -7.39 19.05
CA ALA A 89 -1.27 -7.17 19.50
C ALA A 89 -0.27 -7.06 18.35
N THR A 90 -0.58 -7.61 17.17
CA THR A 90 0.32 -7.67 16.00
C THR A 90 -0.26 -6.96 14.78
N ALA A 91 -1.51 -6.55 14.83
CA ALA A 91 -2.15 -5.79 13.76
C ALA A 91 -1.41 -4.46 13.52
N GLY A 92 -1.34 -4.02 12.25
CA GLY A 92 -0.65 -2.79 11.88
C GLY A 92 0.86 -2.80 12.13
N GLY A 93 1.52 -3.97 12.06
CA GLY A 93 2.98 -4.07 12.23
C GLY A 93 3.45 -4.19 13.68
N GLY A 94 2.53 -4.22 14.65
CA GLY A 94 2.84 -4.35 16.08
C GLY A 94 3.40 -5.72 16.49
N GLY A 95 3.69 -5.84 17.78
CA GLY A 95 4.15 -7.08 18.41
C GLY A 95 5.63 -7.39 18.21
N THR A 96 6.09 -8.43 18.89
CA THR A 96 7.47 -8.93 18.76
C THR A 96 7.58 -9.93 17.60
N SER A 97 8.79 -10.16 17.10
CA SER A 97 9.03 -11.21 16.10
C SER A 97 8.57 -12.60 16.56
N ALA A 98 8.70 -12.89 17.85
CA ALA A 98 8.26 -14.17 18.42
C ALA A 98 6.73 -14.30 18.41
N THR A 99 5.99 -13.23 18.76
CA THR A 99 4.52 -13.23 18.70
C THR A 99 4.02 -13.37 17.26
N ARG A 100 4.65 -12.66 16.33
CA ARG A 100 4.32 -12.75 14.90
C ARG A 100 4.60 -14.15 14.34
N GLU A 101 5.71 -14.79 14.73
CA GLU A 101 6.04 -16.16 14.35
C GLU A 101 5.01 -17.17 14.88
N GLU A 102 4.51 -16.97 16.10
CA GLU A 102 3.49 -17.84 16.69
C GLU A 102 2.17 -17.75 15.91
N ASN A 103 1.69 -16.55 15.58
CA ASN A 103 0.48 -16.36 14.78
C ASN A 103 0.60 -17.05 13.40
N ILE A 104 1.76 -16.97 12.76
CA ILE A 104 2.00 -17.67 11.49
C ILE A 104 2.03 -19.19 11.70
N ARG A 105 2.63 -19.67 12.78
CA ARG A 105 2.65 -21.10 13.10
C ARG A 105 1.24 -21.65 13.30
N GLU A 106 0.38 -20.91 13.99
CA GLU A 106 -1.03 -21.27 14.13
C GLU A 106 -1.74 -21.33 12.77
N LEU A 107 -1.53 -20.33 11.90
CA LEU A 107 -2.12 -20.35 10.56
C LEU A 107 -1.62 -21.54 9.72
N LEU A 108 -0.33 -21.85 9.77
CA LEU A 108 0.27 -22.97 9.02
C LEU A 108 -0.25 -24.34 9.49
N ASN A 109 -0.68 -24.48 10.74
CA ASN A 109 -1.34 -25.70 11.22
C ASN A 109 -2.65 -26.00 10.48
N PHE A 110 -3.36 -24.96 10.04
CA PHE A 110 -4.62 -25.08 9.28
C PHE A 110 -4.41 -25.01 7.77
N PHE A 111 -3.37 -24.32 7.36
CA PHE A 111 -3.11 -24.03 5.95
C PHE A 111 -1.59 -24.13 5.65
N PRO A 112 -1.06 -25.38 5.64
CA PRO A 112 0.37 -25.61 5.39
C PRO A 112 0.77 -25.14 3.99
N VAL A 113 1.92 -24.49 3.89
CA VAL A 113 2.52 -24.01 2.64
C VAL A 113 3.60 -24.99 2.21
N ILE A 114 3.50 -25.46 0.97
CA ILE A 114 4.48 -26.34 0.34
C ILE A 114 5.10 -25.60 -0.85
N ALA A 115 6.41 -25.54 -0.92
CA ALA A 115 7.14 -24.92 -2.02
C ALA A 115 8.25 -25.83 -2.53
N GLU A 116 8.70 -25.58 -3.75
CA GLU A 116 9.83 -26.27 -4.36
C GLU A 116 11.15 -25.66 -3.85
N ASP A 117 12.06 -26.48 -3.35
CA ASP A 117 13.40 -26.06 -2.96
C ASP A 117 14.33 -25.92 -4.18
N ARG A 118 15.58 -25.48 -3.95
CA ARG A 118 16.57 -25.29 -5.02
C ARG A 118 16.95 -26.58 -5.76
N ALA A 119 16.64 -27.73 -5.19
CA ALA A 119 16.89 -29.05 -5.77
C ALA A 119 15.67 -29.62 -6.50
N GLY A 120 14.57 -28.87 -6.62
CA GLY A 120 13.34 -29.30 -7.27
C GLY A 120 12.46 -30.19 -6.38
N LYS A 121 12.71 -30.27 -5.07
CA LYS A 121 11.95 -31.09 -4.14
C LYS A 121 10.89 -30.22 -3.45
N MET A 122 9.66 -30.75 -3.37
CA MET A 122 8.57 -30.12 -2.60
C MET A 122 8.83 -30.28 -1.12
N VAL A 123 8.92 -29.15 -0.40
CA VAL A 123 9.17 -29.06 1.04
C VAL A 123 8.12 -28.20 1.71
N GLU A 124 7.75 -28.55 2.92
CA GLU A 124 6.88 -27.72 3.75
C GLU A 124 7.66 -26.55 4.32
N ILE A 125 7.09 -25.34 4.22
CA ILE A 125 7.69 -24.11 4.69
C ILE A 125 7.29 -23.87 6.14
N ASP A 126 8.27 -23.63 7.00
CA ASP A 126 8.04 -23.31 8.42
C ASP A 126 7.70 -21.82 8.63
N ALA A 127 7.19 -21.49 9.84
CA ALA A 127 6.78 -20.13 10.18
C ALA A 127 7.95 -19.13 10.12
N LYS A 128 9.17 -19.55 10.43
CA LYS A 128 10.37 -18.72 10.35
C LYS A 128 10.68 -18.36 8.89
N ALA A 129 10.58 -19.31 7.99
CA ALA A 129 10.77 -19.05 6.55
C ALA A 129 9.69 -18.14 5.98
N VAL A 130 8.42 -18.31 6.41
CA VAL A 130 7.31 -17.41 6.03
C VAL A 130 7.58 -15.97 6.46
N LEU A 131 8.13 -15.75 7.63
CA LEU A 131 8.51 -14.41 8.11
C LEU A 131 9.73 -13.86 7.39
N THR A 132 10.76 -14.67 7.22
CA THR A 132 12.09 -14.22 6.77
C THR A 132 12.10 -13.88 5.28
N ILE A 133 11.50 -14.73 4.44
CA ILE A 133 11.51 -14.54 3.00
C ILE A 133 10.78 -13.25 2.57
N PRO A 134 9.55 -12.97 3.02
CA PRO A 134 8.87 -11.73 2.69
C PRO A 134 9.61 -10.47 3.17
N ARG A 135 10.18 -10.53 4.37
CA ARG A 135 10.95 -9.40 4.92
C ARG A 135 12.18 -9.10 4.08
N GLN A 136 12.93 -10.12 3.68
CA GLN A 136 14.09 -9.94 2.80
C GLN A 136 13.69 -9.38 1.43
N ILE A 137 12.55 -9.81 0.87
CA ILE A 137 12.04 -9.30 -0.39
C ILE A 137 11.63 -7.83 -0.25
N LYS A 138 10.84 -7.50 0.79
CA LYS A 138 10.46 -6.13 1.12
C LYS A 138 11.71 -5.26 1.32
N ALA A 139 12.69 -5.74 2.08
CA ALA A 139 13.94 -5.03 2.34
C ALA A 139 14.75 -4.74 1.07
N ARG A 140 14.85 -5.70 0.15
CA ARG A 140 15.51 -5.49 -1.15
C ARG A 140 14.76 -4.50 -2.03
N GLU A 141 13.44 -4.51 -2.02
CA GLU A 141 12.61 -3.51 -2.70
C GLU A 141 12.85 -2.12 -2.11
N VAL A 142 12.84 -1.99 -0.78
CA VAL A 142 13.14 -0.75 -0.06
C VAL A 142 14.53 -0.25 -0.41
N LEU A 143 15.53 -1.12 -0.37
CA LEU A 143 16.92 -0.78 -0.72
C LEU A 143 17.03 -0.28 -2.17
N LYS A 144 16.43 -0.99 -3.13
CA LYS A 144 16.42 -0.61 -4.55
C LYS A 144 15.83 0.77 -4.80
N ARG A 145 14.87 1.19 -3.98
CA ARG A 145 14.25 2.52 -4.03
C ARG A 145 14.94 3.55 -3.15
N GLY A 146 16.07 3.24 -2.55
CA GLY A 146 16.77 4.16 -1.65
C GLY A 146 15.92 4.56 -0.43
N PHE A 147 15.21 3.61 0.16
CA PHE A 147 14.28 3.81 1.28
C PHE A 147 13.02 4.65 0.96
N MET A 148 12.74 4.95 -0.29
CA MET A 148 11.52 5.65 -0.72
C MET A 148 10.36 4.70 -1.06
N SER A 149 10.22 3.59 -0.33
CA SER A 149 9.15 2.61 -0.54
C SER A 149 8.03 2.77 0.48
N ASN A 150 6.78 2.67 0.02
CA ASN A 150 5.61 2.66 0.90
C ASN A 150 5.56 1.43 1.83
N LEU A 151 6.38 0.41 1.57
CA LEU A 151 6.51 -0.77 2.44
C LEU A 151 7.12 -0.47 3.81
N LEU A 152 7.70 0.72 3.99
CA LEU A 152 8.25 1.19 5.27
C LEU A 152 7.21 1.81 6.20
N PHE A 153 5.98 2.07 5.71
CA PHE A 153 5.01 2.87 6.44
C PHE A 153 3.76 2.08 6.78
N ASP A 154 3.32 2.27 8.02
CA ASP A 154 2.15 1.62 8.59
C ASP A 154 1.22 2.65 9.24
N ASN A 155 0.02 2.24 9.63
CA ASN A 155 -0.93 3.03 10.43
C ASN A 155 -1.18 4.47 9.94
N ILE A 156 -1.07 4.73 8.64
CA ILE A 156 -1.27 6.08 8.08
C ILE A 156 -2.69 6.61 8.35
N SER A 157 -3.68 5.72 8.40
CA SER A 157 -5.07 6.09 8.72
C SER A 157 -5.22 6.67 10.14
N GLY A 158 -4.35 6.33 11.07
CA GLY A 158 -4.36 6.87 12.42
C GLY A 158 -4.07 8.38 12.49
N ILE A 159 -3.47 8.94 11.43
CA ILE A 159 -3.17 10.38 11.35
C ILE A 159 -4.45 11.22 11.25
N PHE A 160 -5.53 10.69 10.65
CA PHE A 160 -6.79 11.43 10.54
C PHE A 160 -7.50 11.67 11.88
N GLN A 161 -7.10 10.95 12.92
CA GLN A 161 -7.59 11.11 14.30
C GLN A 161 -6.54 11.80 15.19
N ALA A 162 -5.36 12.10 14.66
CA ALA A 162 -4.25 12.70 15.42
C ALA A 162 -4.49 14.20 15.68
N SER A 163 -3.75 14.73 16.64
CA SER A 163 -3.72 16.16 16.92
C SER A 163 -3.03 16.97 15.82
N GLN A 164 -3.26 18.28 15.81
CA GLN A 164 -2.59 19.20 14.90
C GLN A 164 -1.05 19.12 15.00
N THR A 165 -0.54 18.77 16.18
CA THR A 165 0.92 18.59 16.42
C THR A 165 1.54 17.58 15.45
N VAL A 166 0.85 16.46 15.14
CA VAL A 166 1.36 15.45 14.18
C VAL A 166 1.45 16.04 12.78
N LEU A 167 0.43 16.79 12.37
CA LEU A 167 0.41 17.44 11.06
C LEU A 167 1.52 18.49 10.93
N ASP A 168 1.76 19.25 12.00
CA ASP A 168 2.83 20.25 12.02
C ASP A 168 4.20 19.58 11.85
N ILE A 169 4.45 18.47 12.55
CA ILE A 169 5.69 17.69 12.41
C ILE A 169 5.83 17.13 10.98
N LEU A 170 4.75 16.58 10.42
CA LEU A 170 4.79 16.05 9.05
C LEU A 170 5.07 17.15 8.02
N ASN A 171 4.53 18.36 8.21
CA ASN A 171 4.79 19.51 7.35
C ASN A 171 6.24 20.02 7.41
N GLU A 172 6.98 19.73 8.49
CA GLU A 172 8.41 20.05 8.61
C GLU A 172 9.28 19.06 7.81
N LEU A 173 8.77 17.86 7.52
CA LEU A 173 9.50 16.86 6.74
C LEU A 173 9.70 17.32 5.29
N PRO A 174 10.84 16.97 4.66
CA PRO A 174 11.04 17.23 3.25
C PRO A 174 10.05 16.41 2.42
N VAL A 175 9.37 17.06 1.48
CA VAL A 175 8.43 16.39 0.56
C VAL A 175 9.19 15.88 -0.66
N GLU A 176 8.89 14.65 -1.08
CA GLU A 176 9.37 14.12 -2.34
C GLU A 176 8.23 13.46 -3.11
N LYS A 177 7.84 14.04 -4.24
CA LYS A 177 7.03 13.36 -5.25
C LYS A 177 7.97 12.54 -6.13
N GLU A 178 7.59 11.31 -6.45
CA GLU A 178 8.40 10.39 -7.27
C GLU A 178 9.06 11.12 -8.45
N GLY A 179 10.38 11.25 -8.40
CA GLY A 179 11.21 11.78 -9.47
C GLY A 179 11.32 13.30 -9.60
N LYS A 180 10.77 14.11 -8.68
CA LYS A 180 10.96 15.58 -8.66
C LYS A 180 11.13 16.10 -7.25
N LEU A 181 12.24 16.78 -6.98
CA LEU A 181 12.40 17.62 -5.81
C LEU A 181 11.37 18.75 -5.89
N GLN A 182 10.38 18.74 -4.99
CA GLN A 182 9.45 19.86 -4.86
C GLN A 182 9.78 20.67 -3.59
N THR A 183 9.71 21.98 -3.72
CA THR A 183 9.62 22.88 -2.58
C THR A 183 8.28 22.65 -1.88
N PRO A 184 8.23 22.64 -0.53
CA PRO A 184 6.97 22.51 0.19
C PRO A 184 6.11 23.75 -0.12
N SER A 185 5.07 23.56 -0.95
CA SER A 185 4.16 24.65 -1.31
C SER A 185 2.78 24.50 -0.68
N ASP A 186 2.39 23.27 -0.31
CA ASP A 186 1.08 23.00 0.20
C ASP A 186 1.17 22.30 1.57
N LEU A 187 0.63 22.95 2.58
CA LEU A 187 0.46 22.35 3.90
C LEU A 187 -0.57 21.23 3.83
N LEU A 188 -0.33 20.15 4.56
CA LEU A 188 -1.28 19.06 4.71
C LEU A 188 -2.58 19.59 5.33
N ASP A 189 -3.69 19.44 4.64
CA ASP A 189 -5.03 19.81 5.09
C ASP A 189 -5.98 18.61 5.00
N PHE A 190 -6.46 18.14 6.15
CA PHE A 190 -7.38 17.02 6.27
C PHE A 190 -8.76 17.44 6.81
N SER A 191 -9.08 18.74 6.82
CA SER A 191 -10.32 19.28 7.39
C SER A 191 -11.60 18.68 6.78
N GLY A 192 -11.51 18.10 5.57
CA GLY A 192 -12.62 17.45 4.88
C GLY A 192 -12.68 15.93 5.08
N VAL A 193 -11.75 15.31 5.84
CA VAL A 193 -11.68 13.86 6.03
C VAL A 193 -12.15 13.51 7.45
N LYS A 194 -13.30 12.80 7.56
CA LYS A 194 -13.78 12.21 8.81
C LYS A 194 -13.75 10.70 8.70
N VAL A 195 -13.27 10.04 9.73
CA VAL A 195 -13.21 8.58 9.83
C VAL A 195 -13.82 8.09 11.15
N ASP A 196 -14.36 6.87 11.13
CA ASP A 196 -14.79 6.16 12.34
C ASP A 196 -13.59 5.53 13.08
N ASP A 197 -13.87 4.84 14.18
CA ASP A 197 -12.85 4.15 14.99
C ASP A 197 -12.15 3.01 14.23
N GLU A 198 -12.77 2.52 13.17
CA GLU A 198 -12.22 1.49 12.28
C GLU A 198 -11.44 2.08 11.09
N GLY A 199 -11.43 3.41 10.97
CA GLY A 199 -10.74 4.15 9.91
C GLY A 199 -11.53 4.25 8.60
N ASN A 200 -12.82 3.92 8.56
CA ASN A 200 -13.67 4.09 7.38
C ASN A 200 -14.13 5.56 7.27
N ALA A 201 -14.29 6.02 6.02
CA ALA A 201 -14.80 7.36 5.77
C ALA A 201 -16.26 7.50 6.23
N VAL A 202 -16.55 8.54 6.98
CA VAL A 202 -17.88 8.85 7.52
C VAL A 202 -18.34 10.22 7.05
N VAL A 203 -19.64 10.34 6.78
CA VAL A 203 -20.29 11.60 6.41
C VAL A 203 -21.33 11.96 7.44
N ASP A 204 -21.34 13.22 7.87
CA ASP A 204 -22.36 13.71 8.81
C ASP A 204 -23.74 13.68 8.15
N HIS A 205 -24.73 13.14 8.85
CA HIS A 205 -26.11 13.09 8.37
C HIS A 205 -26.66 14.47 7.98
N GLU A 206 -26.24 15.51 8.67
CA GLU A 206 -26.60 16.90 8.35
C GLU A 206 -26.16 17.31 6.93
N ILE A 207 -24.99 16.86 6.48
CA ILE A 207 -24.50 17.09 5.11
C ILE A 207 -25.45 16.42 4.12
N VAL A 208 -25.84 15.18 4.36
CA VAL A 208 -26.72 14.40 3.48
C VAL A 208 -28.09 15.09 3.37
N VAL A 209 -28.67 15.51 4.49
CA VAL A 209 -29.97 16.22 4.54
C VAL A 209 -29.90 17.55 3.78
N ASN A 210 -28.84 18.35 4.03
CA ASN A 210 -28.66 19.63 3.35
C ASN A 210 -28.48 19.45 1.82
N GLN A 211 -27.74 18.45 1.39
CA GLN A 211 -27.57 18.14 -0.03
C GLN A 211 -28.87 17.62 -0.66
N GLN A 212 -29.64 16.80 0.06
CA GLN A 212 -30.94 16.33 -0.40
C GLN A 212 -31.90 17.52 -0.61
N ALA A 213 -31.98 18.42 0.36
CA ALA A 213 -32.80 19.63 0.24
C ALA A 213 -32.36 20.51 -0.94
N ARG A 214 -31.06 20.67 -1.14
CA ARG A 214 -30.48 21.48 -2.23
C ARG A 214 -30.74 20.89 -3.62
N LEU A 215 -30.53 19.58 -3.78
CA LEU A 215 -30.58 18.93 -5.10
C LEU A 215 -31.99 18.53 -5.49
N PHE A 216 -32.77 18.03 -4.56
CA PHE A 216 -34.08 17.45 -4.86
C PHE A 216 -35.26 18.31 -4.39
N GLY A 217 -35.16 18.98 -3.23
CA GLY A 217 -36.25 19.77 -2.69
C GLY A 217 -37.58 19.02 -2.69
N GLU A 218 -38.62 19.63 -3.25
CA GLU A 218 -39.96 19.02 -3.36
C GLU A 218 -40.10 17.93 -4.44
N LYS A 219 -39.08 17.76 -5.31
CA LYS A 219 -39.10 16.74 -6.40
C LYS A 219 -39.20 15.31 -5.85
N VAL A 220 -38.73 15.08 -4.62
CA VAL A 220 -38.81 13.76 -3.96
C VAL A 220 -40.25 13.30 -3.81
N TYR A 221 -41.14 14.20 -3.37
CA TYR A 221 -42.57 13.88 -3.20
C TYR A 221 -43.26 13.62 -4.55
N GLY A 222 -42.96 14.40 -5.58
CA GLY A 222 -43.47 14.18 -6.92
C GLY A 222 -43.04 12.84 -7.54
N LEU A 223 -41.86 12.34 -7.19
CA LEU A 223 -41.40 10.99 -7.59
C LEU A 223 -42.23 9.88 -6.96
N GLY A 224 -42.56 10.01 -5.66
CA GLY A 224 -43.42 9.04 -4.97
C GLY A 224 -44.82 8.96 -5.60
N GLU A 225 -45.39 10.11 -5.97
CA GLU A 225 -46.70 10.17 -6.68
C GLU A 225 -46.62 9.55 -8.07
N SER A 226 -45.59 9.86 -8.85
CA SER A 226 -45.40 9.27 -10.19
C SER A 226 -45.24 7.74 -10.15
N VAL A 227 -44.61 7.23 -9.12
CA VAL A 227 -44.47 5.78 -8.90
C VAL A 227 -45.83 5.15 -8.53
N ALA A 228 -46.60 5.79 -7.65
CA ALA A 228 -47.94 5.37 -7.28
C ALA A 228 -48.86 5.31 -8.50
N GLU A 229 -48.86 6.33 -9.35
CA GLU A 229 -49.61 6.35 -10.61
C GLU A 229 -49.23 5.21 -11.56
N LEU A 230 -47.93 4.89 -11.67
CA LEU A 230 -47.49 3.79 -12.52
C LEU A 230 -47.94 2.42 -11.99
N VAL A 231 -48.04 2.23 -10.69
CA VAL A 231 -48.53 0.99 -10.08
C VAL A 231 -50.02 0.84 -10.20
N THR A 232 -50.76 1.96 -10.09
CA THR A 232 -52.23 1.95 -10.09
C THR A 232 -52.88 1.94 -11.49
N LYS A 233 -52.15 2.30 -12.56
CA LYS A 233 -52.65 2.24 -13.92
C LYS A 233 -53.22 0.87 -14.29
N ASP A 234 -54.45 0.89 -14.82
CA ASP A 234 -55.20 -0.31 -15.24
C ASP A 234 -54.78 -0.82 -16.62
N GLU A 235 -53.50 -1.06 -16.85
CA GLU A 235 -52.98 -1.65 -18.06
C GLU A 235 -52.45 -3.06 -17.74
N GLU A 236 -52.73 -4.04 -18.58
CA GLU A 236 -52.10 -5.37 -18.54
C GLU A 236 -50.60 -5.24 -18.80
N ARG A 237 -49.81 -5.10 -17.75
CA ARG A 237 -48.35 -5.01 -17.82
C ARG A 237 -47.69 -6.23 -17.23
N THR A 238 -46.65 -6.71 -17.89
CA THR A 238 -45.77 -7.70 -17.30
C THR A 238 -44.94 -7.04 -16.20
N GLN A 239 -44.51 -7.82 -15.18
CA GLN A 239 -43.63 -7.34 -14.10
C GLN A 239 -42.38 -6.64 -14.65
N LYS A 240 -41.79 -7.17 -15.75
CA LYS A 240 -40.62 -6.61 -16.39
C LYS A 240 -40.89 -5.22 -17.00
N GLN A 241 -42.06 -5.04 -17.57
CA GLN A 241 -42.49 -3.74 -18.11
C GLN A 241 -42.70 -2.74 -16.97
N LEU A 242 -43.35 -3.12 -15.89
CA LEU A 242 -43.54 -2.27 -14.72
C LEU A 242 -42.20 -1.84 -14.14
N VAL A 243 -41.26 -2.76 -13.90
CA VAL A 243 -39.91 -2.44 -13.41
C VAL A 243 -39.17 -1.50 -14.35
N ASN A 244 -39.25 -1.69 -15.66
CA ASN A 244 -38.61 -0.80 -16.63
C ASN A 244 -39.19 0.62 -16.57
N ASP A 245 -40.53 0.76 -16.52
CA ASP A 245 -41.19 2.05 -16.46
C ASP A 245 -40.87 2.81 -15.17
N LEU A 246 -40.92 2.10 -14.01
CA LEU A 246 -40.54 2.63 -12.71
C LEU A 246 -39.07 3.10 -12.71
N SER A 247 -38.18 2.23 -13.19
CA SER A 247 -36.74 2.50 -13.21
C SER A 247 -36.41 3.68 -14.11
N LYS A 248 -37.06 3.79 -15.28
CA LYS A 248 -36.86 4.89 -16.19
C LYS A 248 -37.32 6.21 -15.60
N THR A 249 -38.52 6.24 -15.00
CA THR A 249 -39.10 7.43 -14.37
C THR A 249 -38.22 7.93 -13.21
N VAL A 250 -37.82 7.03 -12.31
CA VAL A 250 -37.03 7.41 -11.13
C VAL A 250 -35.59 7.76 -11.50
N SER A 251 -34.98 7.00 -12.43
CA SER A 251 -33.61 7.28 -12.86
C SER A 251 -33.49 8.61 -13.60
N SER A 252 -34.53 9.03 -14.38
CA SER A 252 -34.49 10.31 -15.09
C SER A 252 -34.42 11.52 -14.16
N VAL A 253 -34.91 11.41 -12.94
CA VAL A 253 -34.81 12.49 -11.95
C VAL A 253 -33.60 12.31 -11.03
N ILE A 254 -33.47 11.15 -10.39
CA ILE A 254 -32.40 10.94 -9.39
C ILE A 254 -31.02 11.06 -10.02
N VAL A 255 -30.80 10.42 -11.16
CA VAL A 255 -29.48 10.40 -11.81
C VAL A 255 -29.12 11.77 -12.39
N GLU A 256 -30.09 12.49 -12.96
CA GLU A 256 -29.81 13.82 -13.52
C GLU A 256 -29.47 14.84 -12.42
N GLU A 257 -30.22 14.86 -11.31
CA GLU A 257 -29.95 15.77 -10.21
C GLU A 257 -28.60 15.44 -9.53
N LEU A 258 -28.29 14.18 -9.31
CA LEU A 258 -27.00 13.78 -8.75
C LEU A 258 -25.84 14.10 -9.72
N LYS A 259 -26.03 13.86 -11.02
CA LYS A 259 -25.02 14.20 -12.02
C LYS A 259 -24.75 15.71 -12.09
N ALA A 260 -25.79 16.52 -12.05
CA ALA A 260 -25.66 17.97 -12.05
C ALA A 260 -25.04 18.51 -10.75
N GLY A 261 -25.35 17.88 -9.60
CA GLY A 261 -24.85 18.31 -8.29
C GLY A 261 -23.43 17.88 -7.94
N TYR A 262 -22.97 16.75 -8.51
CA TYR A 262 -21.70 16.10 -8.15
C TYR A 262 -20.76 15.84 -9.35
N ASP A 263 -21.11 16.25 -10.55
CA ASP A 263 -20.34 16.00 -11.78
C ASP A 263 -19.98 14.52 -11.98
N LEU A 264 -20.96 13.63 -11.77
CA LEU A 264 -20.74 12.18 -11.81
C LEU A 264 -20.38 11.71 -13.23
N LYS A 265 -19.41 10.78 -13.30
CA LYS A 265 -19.00 10.12 -14.55
C LYS A 265 -20.07 9.10 -14.99
N THR A 266 -20.09 8.79 -16.29
CA THR A 266 -21.05 7.82 -16.89
C THR A 266 -21.06 6.48 -16.14
N ARG A 267 -19.90 5.95 -15.73
CA ARG A 267 -19.82 4.69 -14.97
C ARG A 267 -20.55 4.76 -13.63
N GLU A 268 -20.49 5.90 -12.96
CA GLU A 268 -21.12 6.11 -11.64
C GLU A 268 -22.63 6.23 -11.78
N THR A 269 -23.08 6.98 -12.76
CA THR A 269 -24.51 7.09 -13.10
C THR A 269 -25.11 5.75 -13.51
N ASP A 270 -24.38 4.91 -14.26
CA ASP A 270 -24.82 3.57 -14.64
C ASP A 270 -24.91 2.62 -13.44
N GLN A 271 -24.02 2.77 -12.44
CA GLN A 271 -24.13 2.01 -11.19
C GLN A 271 -25.38 2.38 -10.40
N ILE A 272 -25.70 3.68 -10.28
CA ILE A 272 -26.93 4.16 -9.62
C ILE A 272 -28.16 3.62 -10.33
N LYS A 273 -28.22 3.70 -11.69
CA LYS A 273 -29.32 3.13 -12.48
C LYS A 273 -29.51 1.63 -12.20
N LYS A 274 -28.43 0.87 -12.17
CA LYS A 274 -28.49 -0.57 -11.86
C LYS A 274 -29.03 -0.85 -10.44
N GLN A 275 -28.66 -0.02 -9.48
CA GLN A 275 -29.19 -0.17 -8.11
C GLN A 275 -30.68 0.17 -8.04
N ILE A 276 -31.14 1.20 -8.76
CA ILE A 276 -32.57 1.55 -8.87
C ILE A 276 -33.34 0.38 -9.47
N VAL A 277 -32.88 -0.18 -10.60
CA VAL A 277 -33.50 -1.36 -11.23
C VAL A 277 -33.58 -2.53 -10.26
N ALA A 278 -32.46 -2.87 -9.60
CA ALA A 278 -32.41 -3.99 -8.67
C ALA A 278 -33.35 -3.81 -7.47
N THR A 279 -33.52 -2.58 -6.98
CA THR A 279 -34.47 -2.29 -5.89
C THR A 279 -35.90 -2.57 -6.33
N PHE A 280 -36.29 -2.08 -7.51
CA PHE A 280 -37.63 -2.34 -8.04
C PHE A 280 -37.88 -3.80 -8.39
N GLU A 281 -36.91 -4.49 -9.00
CA GLU A 281 -37.00 -5.93 -9.27
C GLU A 281 -37.25 -6.73 -7.97
N ASN A 282 -36.53 -6.40 -6.92
CA ASN A 282 -36.65 -7.10 -5.63
C ASN A 282 -38.02 -6.84 -4.98
N GLU A 283 -38.49 -5.61 -4.92
CA GLU A 283 -39.76 -5.29 -4.27
C GLU A 283 -40.97 -5.80 -5.07
N VAL A 284 -40.98 -5.67 -6.39
CA VAL A 284 -42.03 -6.23 -7.25
C VAL A 284 -42.07 -7.76 -7.13
N ARG A 285 -40.91 -8.42 -7.16
CA ARG A 285 -40.80 -9.88 -7.01
C ARG A 285 -41.27 -10.35 -5.65
N LYS A 286 -40.91 -9.64 -4.58
CA LYS A 286 -41.31 -9.98 -3.22
C LYS A 286 -42.84 -9.88 -3.06
N ASN A 287 -43.43 -8.79 -3.51
CA ASN A 287 -44.87 -8.59 -3.49
C ASN A 287 -45.61 -9.69 -4.29
N GLU A 288 -45.12 -10.06 -5.48
CA GLU A 288 -45.69 -11.10 -6.30
C GLU A 288 -45.62 -12.49 -5.64
N ILE A 289 -44.56 -12.81 -4.95
CA ILE A 289 -44.45 -14.07 -4.19
C ILE A 289 -45.46 -14.07 -3.04
N GLU A 290 -45.57 -12.97 -2.28
CA GLU A 290 -46.54 -12.86 -1.19
C GLU A 290 -47.98 -12.97 -1.73
N ARG A 291 -48.30 -12.32 -2.87
CA ARG A 291 -49.60 -12.41 -3.52
C ARG A 291 -49.95 -13.87 -3.91
N LYS A 292 -49.01 -14.59 -4.56
CA LYS A 292 -49.21 -16.00 -4.94
C LYS A 292 -49.39 -16.92 -3.76
N ILE A 293 -48.68 -16.70 -2.67
CA ILE A 293 -48.86 -17.47 -1.43
C ILE A 293 -50.28 -17.24 -0.89
N SER A 294 -50.73 -15.98 -0.81
CA SER A 294 -52.07 -15.63 -0.37
C SER A 294 -53.15 -16.20 -1.27
N GLU A 295 -52.98 -16.13 -2.60
CA GLU A 295 -53.86 -16.76 -3.56
C GLU A 295 -53.97 -18.29 -3.38
N ALA A 296 -52.83 -18.96 -3.13
CA ALA A 296 -52.80 -20.39 -2.92
C ALA A 296 -53.61 -20.79 -1.66
N HIS A 297 -53.48 -20.04 -0.58
CA HIS A 297 -54.26 -20.23 0.65
C HIS A 297 -55.75 -20.04 0.42
N ILE A 298 -56.16 -18.97 -0.28
CA ILE A 298 -57.56 -18.72 -0.61
C ILE A 298 -58.13 -19.85 -1.46
N LYS A 299 -57.39 -20.31 -2.48
CA LYS A 299 -57.81 -21.42 -3.33
C LYS A 299 -57.90 -22.73 -2.58
N GLU A 300 -56.97 -23.03 -1.68
CA GLU A 300 -56.98 -24.25 -0.88
C GLU A 300 -58.19 -24.31 0.07
N GLU A 301 -58.42 -23.19 0.80
CA GLU A 301 -59.57 -23.06 1.72
C GLU A 301 -60.90 -23.27 1.01
N LEU A 302 -61.15 -22.65 -0.14
CA LEU A 302 -62.42 -22.72 -0.86
C LEU A 302 -62.55 -23.98 -1.68
N GLN A 303 -61.45 -24.60 -2.17
CA GLN A 303 -61.48 -25.92 -2.78
C GLN A 303 -61.89 -27.03 -1.78
N GLN A 304 -61.51 -26.89 -0.54
CA GLN A 304 -61.93 -27.80 0.52
C GLN A 304 -63.44 -27.71 0.75
N GLN A 305 -63.99 -26.49 0.81
CA GLN A 305 -65.43 -26.26 0.90
C GLN A 305 -66.20 -26.78 -0.33
N LEU A 306 -65.67 -26.61 -1.55
CA LEU A 306 -66.26 -27.13 -2.80
C LEU A 306 -66.32 -28.66 -2.86
N LYS A 307 -65.39 -29.38 -2.21
CA LYS A 307 -65.38 -30.85 -2.15
C LYS A 307 -66.40 -31.40 -1.17
N GLU A 308 -66.70 -30.67 -0.11
CA GLU A 308 -67.63 -31.05 0.95
C GLU A 308 -69.10 -30.73 0.59
N GLU A 309 -69.32 -29.82 -0.35
CA GLU A 309 -70.67 -29.39 -0.77
C GLU A 309 -71.18 -30.22 -1.95
N ASN A 310 -72.46 -30.62 -1.90
CA ASN A 310 -73.15 -31.44 -2.92
C ASN A 310 -74.17 -30.64 -3.75
N ASP A 311 -74.66 -29.49 -3.26
CA ASP A 311 -75.65 -28.68 -3.93
C ASP A 311 -75.01 -27.75 -5.00
N LYS A 312 -75.58 -27.77 -6.21
CA LYS A 312 -75.04 -27.02 -7.34
C LYS A 312 -75.13 -25.50 -7.12
N GLU A 313 -76.23 -25.00 -6.54
CA GLU A 313 -76.47 -23.57 -6.28
C GLU A 313 -75.49 -23.04 -5.21
N GLN A 314 -75.12 -23.91 -4.23
CA GLN A 314 -74.12 -23.58 -3.19
C GLN A 314 -72.70 -23.58 -3.79
N LYS A 315 -72.39 -24.50 -4.69
CA LYS A 315 -71.10 -24.49 -5.40
C LYS A 315 -70.89 -23.25 -6.26
N ASP A 316 -71.91 -22.78 -6.98
CA ASP A 316 -71.85 -21.56 -7.78
C ASP A 316 -71.62 -20.33 -6.87
N LYS A 317 -72.23 -20.25 -5.68
CA LYS A 317 -71.98 -19.21 -4.67
C LYS A 317 -70.56 -19.24 -4.10
N ILE A 318 -69.99 -20.43 -3.83
CA ILE A 318 -68.63 -20.60 -3.35
C ILE A 318 -67.64 -20.13 -4.44
N GLN A 319 -67.93 -20.37 -5.70
CA GLN A 319 -67.09 -19.91 -6.83
C GLN A 319 -67.11 -18.42 -7.01
N GLU A 320 -68.26 -17.77 -6.85
CA GLU A 320 -68.40 -16.30 -6.85
C GLU A 320 -67.63 -15.68 -5.67
N VAL A 321 -67.64 -16.29 -4.49
CA VAL A 321 -66.83 -15.87 -3.31
C VAL A 321 -65.34 -16.03 -3.57
N LEU A 322 -64.92 -17.12 -4.28
CA LEU A 322 -63.54 -17.29 -4.68
C LEU A 322 -63.04 -16.17 -5.59
N GLU A 323 -63.79 -15.88 -6.64
CA GLU A 323 -63.44 -14.80 -7.60
C GLU A 323 -63.32 -13.46 -6.85
N LYS A 324 -64.28 -13.13 -6.02
CA LYS A 324 -64.27 -11.89 -5.24
C LYS A 324 -63.10 -11.83 -4.28
N ARG A 325 -62.76 -12.90 -3.55
CA ARG A 325 -61.60 -12.90 -2.66
C ARG A 325 -60.26 -12.81 -3.40
N LEU A 326 -60.16 -13.38 -4.61
CA LEU A 326 -58.99 -13.24 -5.46
C LEU A 326 -58.83 -11.83 -5.99
N GLU A 327 -59.93 -11.16 -6.36
CA GLU A 327 -59.90 -9.72 -6.74
C GLU A 327 -59.49 -8.86 -5.54
N GLU A 328 -60.08 -9.06 -4.38
CA GLU A 328 -59.72 -8.35 -3.14
C GLU A 328 -58.23 -8.57 -2.77
N ASN A 329 -57.71 -9.80 -2.91
CA ASN A 329 -56.30 -10.09 -2.67
C ASN A 329 -55.38 -9.36 -3.64
N ASN A 330 -55.73 -9.28 -4.92
CA ASN A 330 -54.99 -8.55 -5.94
C ASN A 330 -54.97 -7.03 -5.61
N LEU A 331 -56.11 -6.48 -5.18
CA LEU A 331 -56.18 -5.08 -4.79
C LEU A 331 -55.27 -4.76 -3.57
N ILE A 332 -55.37 -5.58 -2.53
CA ILE A 332 -54.57 -5.43 -1.31
C ILE A 332 -53.06 -5.48 -1.64
N HIS A 333 -52.61 -6.41 -2.47
CA HIS A 333 -51.21 -6.51 -2.85
C HIS A 333 -50.77 -5.38 -3.78
N LYS A 334 -51.66 -4.85 -4.62
CA LYS A 334 -51.40 -3.66 -5.46
C LYS A 334 -51.21 -2.42 -4.59
N GLU A 335 -52.08 -2.17 -3.60
CA GLU A 335 -51.96 -1.07 -2.65
C GLU A 335 -50.70 -1.22 -1.78
N LYS A 336 -50.38 -2.42 -1.32
CA LYS A 336 -49.18 -2.70 -0.56
C LYS A 336 -47.91 -2.41 -1.37
N LEU A 337 -47.88 -2.81 -2.65
CA LEU A 337 -46.77 -2.54 -3.57
C LEU A 337 -46.60 -1.03 -3.77
N GLU A 338 -47.68 -0.30 -4.04
CA GLU A 338 -47.69 1.14 -4.20
C GLU A 338 -47.07 1.83 -2.98
N GLN A 339 -47.54 1.54 -1.77
CA GLN A 339 -47.04 2.14 -0.53
C GLN A 339 -45.56 1.81 -0.29
N THR A 340 -45.15 0.57 -0.58
CA THR A 340 -43.77 0.11 -0.42
C THR A 340 -42.84 0.86 -1.38
N LEU A 341 -43.19 0.90 -2.66
CA LEU A 341 -42.38 1.56 -3.68
C LEU A 341 -42.31 3.08 -3.46
N LYS A 342 -43.40 3.72 -3.05
CA LYS A 342 -43.42 5.16 -2.68
C LYS A 342 -42.41 5.44 -1.58
N LYS A 343 -42.43 4.66 -0.49
CA LYS A 343 -41.48 4.81 0.63
C LYS A 343 -40.03 4.57 0.21
N GLU A 344 -39.79 3.57 -0.62
CA GLU A 344 -38.46 3.27 -1.11
C GLU A 344 -37.89 4.40 -2.00
N VAL A 345 -38.71 4.94 -2.89
CA VAL A 345 -38.31 6.05 -3.77
C VAL A 345 -38.04 7.34 -2.98
N GLU A 346 -38.84 7.63 -1.95
CA GLU A 346 -38.62 8.80 -1.08
C GLU A 346 -37.27 8.72 -0.32
N LYS A 347 -36.77 7.53 -0.03
CA LYS A 347 -35.47 7.31 0.63
C LYS A 347 -34.28 7.24 -0.34
N MET A 348 -34.51 6.98 -1.62
CA MET A 348 -33.44 6.81 -2.60
C MET A 348 -32.50 8.01 -2.70
N PRO A 349 -32.98 9.29 -2.73
CA PRO A 349 -32.10 10.45 -2.79
C PRO A 349 -31.11 10.50 -1.65
N GLU A 350 -31.59 10.32 -0.40
CA GLU A 350 -30.74 10.30 0.79
C GLU A 350 -29.67 9.22 0.70
N LYS A 351 -30.07 7.98 0.38
CA LYS A 351 -29.17 6.85 0.22
C LYS A 351 -28.08 7.09 -0.84
N PHE A 352 -28.45 7.63 -1.99
CA PHE A 352 -27.49 7.87 -3.05
C PHE A 352 -26.59 9.07 -2.79
N ILE A 353 -27.08 10.13 -2.14
CA ILE A 353 -26.25 11.24 -1.67
C ILE A 353 -25.21 10.73 -0.69
N GLU A 354 -25.63 9.95 0.32
CA GLU A 354 -24.72 9.36 1.31
C GLU A 354 -23.62 8.53 0.63
N GLN A 355 -23.99 7.68 -0.32
CA GLN A 355 -23.01 6.88 -1.09
C GLN A 355 -22.01 7.74 -1.88
N VAL A 356 -22.49 8.83 -2.49
CA VAL A 356 -21.63 9.74 -3.26
C VAL A 356 -20.71 10.54 -2.33
N GLU A 357 -21.22 11.05 -1.21
CA GLU A 357 -20.44 11.81 -0.24
C GLU A 357 -19.41 10.92 0.48
N VAL A 358 -19.77 9.71 0.91
CA VAL A 358 -18.83 8.74 1.48
C VAL A 358 -17.71 8.44 0.48
N LYS A 359 -18.04 8.21 -0.78
CA LYS A 359 -17.03 7.98 -1.81
C LYS A 359 -16.12 9.18 -2.02
N ARG A 360 -16.66 10.39 -1.93
CA ARG A 360 -15.89 11.64 -2.03
C ARG A 360 -14.92 11.79 -0.86
N VAL A 361 -15.40 11.56 0.37
CA VAL A 361 -14.54 11.57 1.58
C VAL A 361 -13.46 10.49 1.47
N GLU A 362 -13.77 9.30 0.97
CA GLU A 362 -12.79 8.24 0.77
C GLU A 362 -11.72 8.62 -0.29
N GLN A 363 -12.09 9.33 -1.34
CA GLN A 363 -11.12 9.85 -2.32
C GLN A 363 -10.22 10.93 -1.70
N LEU A 364 -10.79 11.84 -0.90
CA LEU A 364 -10.00 12.85 -0.18
C LEU A 364 -9.04 12.17 0.81
N LYS A 365 -9.52 11.18 1.56
CA LYS A 365 -8.70 10.37 2.47
C LYS A 365 -7.56 9.68 1.73
N GLN A 366 -7.82 9.07 0.57
CA GLN A 366 -6.80 8.42 -0.25
C GLN A 366 -5.73 9.42 -0.72
N SER A 367 -6.16 10.61 -1.21
CA SER A 367 -5.24 11.66 -1.62
C SER A 367 -4.38 12.14 -0.45
N ALA A 368 -5.00 12.38 0.70
CA ALA A 368 -4.31 12.77 1.91
C ALA A 368 -3.30 11.70 2.39
N GLN A 369 -3.66 10.42 2.32
CA GLN A 369 -2.73 9.33 2.64
C GLN A 369 -1.52 9.31 1.71
N ASP A 370 -1.71 9.60 0.42
CA ASP A 370 -0.60 9.64 -0.54
C ASP A 370 0.33 10.84 -0.26
N GLU A 371 -0.23 11.98 0.12
CA GLU A 371 0.55 13.15 0.56
C GLU A 371 1.34 12.88 1.83
N ILE A 372 0.72 12.23 2.84
CA ILE A 372 1.44 11.80 4.05
C ILE A 372 2.60 10.87 3.69
N ARG A 373 2.37 9.91 2.81
CA ARG A 373 3.44 8.99 2.35
C ARG A 373 4.57 9.74 1.65
N ASP A 374 4.26 10.80 0.92
CA ASP A 374 5.29 11.64 0.27
C ASP A 374 6.20 12.32 1.32
N HIS A 375 5.66 12.84 2.42
CA HIS A 375 6.42 13.39 3.54
C HIS A 375 7.25 12.32 4.26
N LEU A 376 6.65 11.15 4.54
CA LEU A 376 7.36 10.06 5.19
C LEU A 376 8.48 9.49 4.30
N ARG A 377 8.28 9.41 2.97
CA ARG A 377 9.35 9.06 2.03
C ARG A 377 10.46 10.09 2.01
N GLY A 378 10.11 11.38 2.12
CA GLY A 378 11.08 12.45 2.27
C GLY A 378 11.98 12.31 3.50
N PHE A 379 11.43 11.81 4.61
CA PHE A 379 12.23 11.43 5.78
C PHE A 379 13.04 10.15 5.52
N ALA A 380 12.40 9.07 5.09
CA ALA A 380 13.04 7.76 4.98
C ALA A 380 14.23 7.75 4.00
N ARG A 381 14.21 8.56 2.93
CA ARG A 381 15.35 8.70 2.00
C ARG A 381 16.64 9.20 2.65
N THR A 382 16.56 9.82 3.85
CA THR A 382 17.74 10.29 4.58
C THR A 382 18.50 9.17 5.27
N ILE A 383 17.81 8.06 5.55
CA ILE A 383 18.32 6.93 6.31
C ILE A 383 19.59 6.30 5.70
N PRO A 384 19.67 6.03 4.38
CA PRO A 384 20.91 5.53 3.79
C PRO A 384 22.13 6.42 4.05
N SER A 385 21.95 7.74 4.06
CA SER A 385 23.03 8.69 4.38
C SER A 385 23.48 8.57 5.84
N PHE A 386 22.54 8.41 6.77
CA PHE A 386 22.87 8.19 8.18
C PHE A 386 23.58 6.84 8.38
N ILE A 387 23.10 5.76 7.75
CA ILE A 387 23.77 4.45 7.81
C ILE A 387 25.19 4.55 7.25
N MET A 388 25.37 5.28 6.16
CA MET A 388 26.67 5.43 5.54
C MET A 388 27.66 6.21 6.43
N ALA A 389 27.16 7.29 7.08
CA ALA A 389 27.96 8.17 7.91
C ALA A 389 28.26 7.58 9.30
N TYR A 390 27.29 6.91 9.91
CA TYR A 390 27.33 6.55 11.34
C TYR A 390 26.99 5.08 11.63
N GLY A 391 26.49 4.33 10.62
CA GLY A 391 25.90 3.01 10.84
C GLY A 391 26.92 1.88 11.07
N ASP A 392 26.60 1.03 12.04
CA ASP A 392 27.24 -0.25 12.30
C ASP A 392 26.21 -1.41 12.32
N GLN A 393 26.65 -2.63 12.60
CA GLN A 393 25.80 -3.84 12.56
C GLN A 393 24.69 -3.87 13.62
N SER A 394 24.75 -3.01 14.64
CA SER A 394 23.75 -2.93 15.72
C SER A 394 22.60 -1.96 15.43
N LEU A 395 22.65 -1.30 14.27
CA LEU A 395 21.71 -0.25 13.90
C LEU A 395 20.30 -0.80 13.62
N THR A 396 19.31 -0.16 14.20
CA THR A 396 17.87 -0.42 14.02
C THR A 396 17.08 0.90 13.93
N LEU A 397 15.81 0.84 13.57
CA LEU A 397 14.91 1.99 13.63
C LEU A 397 14.80 2.58 15.04
N ASP A 398 14.93 1.75 16.06
CA ASP A 398 14.78 2.16 17.46
C ASP A 398 15.99 2.89 18.02
N ASN A 399 17.17 2.70 17.43
CA ASN A 399 18.42 3.25 17.98
C ASN A 399 19.24 4.09 17.00
N PHE A 400 18.90 4.15 15.70
CA PHE A 400 19.78 4.80 14.72
C PHE A 400 20.07 6.28 15.05
N TYR A 401 19.11 6.98 15.63
CA TYR A 401 19.25 8.37 16.04
C TYR A 401 20.25 8.57 17.19
N THR A 402 20.56 7.53 17.96
CA THR A 402 21.57 7.62 19.05
C THR A 402 23.00 7.65 18.50
N PHE A 403 23.21 7.24 17.26
CA PHE A 403 24.49 7.29 16.56
C PHE A 403 24.71 8.60 15.83
N VAL A 404 23.63 9.37 15.59
CA VAL A 404 23.65 10.61 14.83
C VAL A 404 23.62 11.80 15.79
N PRO A 405 24.54 12.79 15.66
CA PRO A 405 24.46 14.01 16.44
C PRO A 405 23.13 14.74 16.18
N GLU A 406 22.51 15.28 17.23
CA GLU A 406 21.17 15.88 17.17
C GLU A 406 21.09 17.03 16.14
N HIS A 407 22.12 17.86 16.08
CA HIS A 407 22.17 18.96 15.09
C HIS A 407 22.25 18.44 13.65
N VAL A 408 22.96 17.32 13.40
CA VAL A 408 23.04 16.68 12.08
C VAL A 408 21.70 16.06 11.73
N PHE A 409 21.05 15.41 12.70
CA PHE A 409 19.72 14.84 12.50
C PHE A 409 18.72 15.92 12.07
N PHE A 410 18.67 17.04 12.80
CA PHE A 410 17.79 18.15 12.47
C PHE A 410 18.13 18.81 11.11
N GLU A 411 19.42 19.04 10.84
CA GLU A 411 19.88 19.64 9.55
C GLU A 411 19.39 18.80 8.35
N VAL A 412 19.44 17.48 8.47
CA VAL A 412 19.15 16.56 7.35
C VAL A 412 17.66 16.29 7.23
N THR A 413 16.94 16.09 8.35
CA THR A 413 15.52 15.65 8.35
C THR A 413 14.52 16.79 8.47
N GLY A 414 14.92 17.94 9.01
CA GLY A 414 14.04 19.08 9.32
C GLY A 414 13.27 18.93 10.64
N ILE A 415 13.33 17.78 11.32
CA ILE A 415 12.63 17.51 12.58
C ILE A 415 13.62 17.15 13.71
N THR A 416 13.20 17.32 14.96
CA THR A 416 13.98 16.90 16.13
C THR A 416 13.88 15.40 16.37
N ILE A 417 14.80 14.86 17.16
CA ILE A 417 14.77 13.45 17.58
C ILE A 417 13.48 13.12 18.37
N ASP A 418 13.01 14.06 19.21
CA ASP A 418 11.77 13.85 19.96
C ASP A 418 10.53 13.86 19.06
N GLN A 419 10.48 14.71 18.04
CA GLN A 419 9.44 14.69 17.01
C GLN A 419 9.44 13.37 16.23
N PHE A 420 10.61 12.86 15.84
CA PHE A 420 10.73 11.55 15.21
C PHE A 420 10.22 10.42 16.12
N ARG A 421 10.61 10.42 17.40
CA ARG A 421 10.13 9.43 18.37
C ARG A 421 8.62 9.49 18.53
N TYR A 422 8.04 10.68 18.52
CA TYR A 422 6.60 10.86 18.58
C TYR A 422 5.87 10.27 17.36
N LEU A 423 6.39 10.46 16.15
CA LEU A 423 5.85 9.82 14.94
C LEU A 423 5.98 8.28 14.99
N ARG A 424 7.09 7.78 15.53
CA ARG A 424 7.38 6.35 15.63
C ARG A 424 6.58 5.65 16.74
N ASP A 425 6.58 6.20 17.94
CA ASP A 425 6.09 5.52 19.15
C ASP A 425 4.72 6.02 19.59
N GLY A 426 4.31 7.20 19.12
CA GLY A 426 3.07 7.85 19.55
C GLY A 426 3.19 8.61 20.87
N GLY A 427 2.02 9.04 21.37
CA GLY A 427 1.85 9.78 22.61
C GLY A 427 0.43 9.64 23.15
N GLN A 428 -0.03 10.61 23.95
CA GLN A 428 -1.37 10.56 24.57
C GLN A 428 -2.52 10.71 23.56
N ASP A 429 -2.29 11.45 22.49
CA ASP A 429 -3.28 11.88 21.49
C ASP A 429 -3.02 11.28 20.09
N PHE A 430 -2.02 10.43 19.97
CA PHE A 430 -1.66 9.77 18.72
C PHE A 430 -1.04 8.40 18.98
N ALA A 431 -1.56 7.37 18.31
CA ALA A 431 -1.10 5.99 18.50
C ALA A 431 0.33 5.72 17.98
N GLY A 432 0.88 6.60 17.14
CA GLY A 432 2.18 6.38 16.51
C GLY A 432 2.17 5.25 15.48
N HIS A 433 3.28 4.49 15.45
CA HIS A 433 3.46 3.32 14.59
C HIS A 433 3.37 3.62 13.08
N LEU A 434 3.86 4.80 12.65
CA LEU A 434 3.89 5.16 11.23
C LEU A 434 4.93 4.38 10.41
N PHE A 435 5.81 3.64 11.09
CA PHE A 435 6.88 2.88 10.46
C PHE A 435 6.75 1.37 10.72
N ASP A 436 6.80 0.55 9.67
CA ASP A 436 6.94 -0.91 9.80
C ASP A 436 8.36 -1.24 10.29
N ARG A 437 8.52 -1.40 11.61
CA ARG A 437 9.81 -1.65 12.27
C ARG A 437 10.53 -2.85 11.69
N ALA A 438 9.81 -3.93 11.42
CA ALA A 438 10.41 -5.17 10.93
C ALA A 438 11.00 -5.00 9.52
N THR A 439 10.26 -4.35 8.62
CA THR A 439 10.73 -4.04 7.27
C THR A 439 11.86 -3.01 7.29
N PHE A 440 11.77 -2.02 8.20
CA PHE A 440 12.79 -0.99 8.35
C PHE A 440 14.13 -1.58 8.81
N ASP A 441 14.11 -2.39 9.86
CA ASP A 441 15.31 -3.03 10.42
C ASP A 441 15.96 -3.98 9.41
N GLU A 442 15.19 -4.79 8.72
CA GLU A 442 15.73 -5.68 7.68
C GLU A 442 16.31 -4.88 6.49
N ALA A 443 15.70 -3.74 6.13
CA ALA A 443 16.23 -2.86 5.09
C ALA A 443 17.55 -2.20 5.51
N ILE A 444 17.70 -1.80 6.78
CA ILE A 444 18.95 -1.32 7.35
C ILE A 444 20.04 -2.41 7.24
N GLN A 445 19.71 -3.64 7.65
CA GLN A 445 20.65 -4.76 7.61
C GLN A 445 21.05 -5.13 6.16
N GLU A 446 20.11 -5.06 5.22
CA GLU A 446 20.39 -5.28 3.79
C GLU A 446 21.30 -4.19 3.23
N PHE A 447 21.10 -2.92 3.63
CA PHE A 447 21.99 -1.82 3.24
C PHE A 447 23.39 -2.02 3.82
N LEU A 448 23.51 -2.40 5.09
CA LEU A 448 24.80 -2.67 5.72
C LEU A 448 25.56 -3.83 5.05
N ARG A 449 24.85 -4.90 4.67
CA ARG A 449 25.42 -6.00 3.87
C ARG A 449 25.94 -5.50 2.51
N LYS A 450 25.16 -4.66 1.82
CA LYS A 450 25.59 -4.06 0.55
C LYS A 450 26.75 -3.10 0.75
N LYS A 451 26.77 -2.33 1.83
CA LYS A 451 27.89 -1.45 2.17
C LYS A 451 29.19 -2.27 2.33
N GLU A 452 29.17 -3.41 3.03
CA GLU A 452 30.32 -4.29 3.17
C GLU A 452 30.74 -4.95 1.83
N GLU A 453 29.77 -5.45 1.06
CA GLU A 453 30.00 -6.06 -0.24
C GLU A 453 30.69 -5.09 -1.22
N LEU A 454 30.28 -3.83 -1.21
CA LEU A 454 30.73 -2.78 -2.14
C LEU A 454 31.84 -1.88 -1.58
N ALA A 455 32.32 -2.15 -0.37
CA ALA A 455 33.30 -1.32 0.33
C ALA A 455 34.69 -1.35 -0.29
N ASP A 456 35.09 -2.45 -0.96
CA ASP A 456 36.41 -2.58 -1.59
C ASP A 456 36.40 -1.89 -2.97
N TYR A 457 36.73 -0.60 -3.00
CA TYR A 457 36.79 0.17 -4.23
C TYR A 457 37.97 -0.18 -5.16
N PHE A 458 38.93 -0.99 -4.71
CA PHE A 458 39.97 -1.53 -5.58
C PHE A 458 39.43 -2.58 -6.56
N ARG A 459 38.35 -3.29 -6.18
CA ARG A 459 37.68 -4.22 -7.07
C ARG A 459 36.86 -3.50 -8.14
N ASP A 460 36.88 -4.02 -9.35
CA ASP A 460 36.08 -3.49 -10.44
C ASP A 460 34.66 -4.07 -10.38
N GLN A 461 33.79 -3.44 -9.63
CA GLN A 461 32.39 -3.82 -9.45
C GLN A 461 31.49 -2.96 -10.34
N LYS A 462 30.41 -3.56 -10.85
CA LYS A 462 29.42 -2.84 -11.69
C LYS A 462 28.54 -1.90 -10.89
N GLU A 463 28.21 -2.26 -9.65
CA GLU A 463 27.38 -1.51 -8.71
C GLU A 463 28.24 -0.65 -7.80
N ASP A 464 27.62 0.41 -7.28
CA ASP A 464 28.20 1.31 -6.30
C ASP A 464 27.22 1.48 -5.13
N ILE A 465 27.72 1.57 -3.91
CA ILE A 465 26.87 1.80 -2.72
C ILE A 465 26.09 3.11 -2.83
N PHE A 466 26.64 4.11 -3.52
CA PHE A 466 25.97 5.41 -3.72
C PHE A 466 24.79 5.34 -4.70
N ASP A 467 24.65 4.26 -5.49
CA ASP A 467 23.46 4.03 -6.31
C ASP A 467 22.20 3.76 -5.46
N TYR A 468 22.38 3.36 -4.19
CA TYR A 468 21.33 3.09 -3.22
C TYR A 468 21.01 4.28 -2.30
N ILE A 469 21.71 5.41 -2.47
CA ILE A 469 21.49 6.62 -1.70
C ILE A 469 20.81 7.65 -2.60
N PRO A 470 19.51 7.93 -2.39
CA PRO A 470 18.80 8.88 -3.23
C PRO A 470 19.35 10.29 -3.06
N PRO A 471 19.20 11.14 -4.10
CA PRO A 471 19.59 12.55 -4.00
C PRO A 471 18.88 13.21 -2.82
N GLN A 472 19.66 13.81 -1.93
CA GLN A 472 19.17 14.68 -0.87
C GLN A 472 18.95 16.10 -1.42
N LYS A 473 18.82 17.12 -0.58
CA LYS A 473 18.81 18.53 -1.02
C LYS A 473 19.94 18.79 -2.04
N THR A 474 19.80 19.77 -2.88
CA THR A 474 20.64 20.08 -4.05
C THR A 474 22.17 19.92 -3.87
N ASN A 475 22.67 20.00 -2.65
CA ASN A 475 24.10 19.90 -2.31
C ASN A 475 24.60 18.46 -2.10
N GLN A 476 23.72 17.44 -2.12
CA GLN A 476 24.04 16.06 -1.76
C GLN A 476 23.81 15.07 -2.90
N ILE A 477 23.86 15.52 -4.15
CA ILE A 477 23.83 14.65 -5.33
C ILE A 477 25.23 14.06 -5.52
N PHE A 478 25.34 12.76 -5.41
CA PHE A 478 26.59 12.05 -5.62
C PHE A 478 26.90 11.89 -7.10
N THR A 479 28.16 12.15 -7.48
CA THR A 479 28.61 11.96 -8.86
C THR A 479 28.74 10.47 -9.16
N PRO A 480 28.07 9.93 -10.19
CA PRO A 480 28.12 8.51 -10.49
C PRO A 480 29.55 8.04 -10.80
N LYS A 481 29.92 6.83 -10.36
CA LYS A 481 31.24 6.21 -10.53
C LYS A 481 31.76 6.29 -11.98
N ARG A 482 30.88 6.09 -12.98
CA ARG A 482 31.25 6.20 -14.40
C ARG A 482 31.76 7.59 -14.80
N VAL A 483 31.18 8.63 -14.21
CA VAL A 483 31.56 10.03 -14.46
C VAL A 483 32.90 10.33 -13.79
N VAL A 484 33.05 9.89 -12.53
CA VAL A 484 34.33 10.01 -11.80
C VAL A 484 35.47 9.33 -12.54
N LYS A 485 35.28 8.09 -13.00
CA LYS A 485 36.28 7.37 -13.83
C LYS A 485 36.65 8.15 -15.08
N ARG A 486 35.69 8.77 -15.75
CA ARG A 486 35.95 9.61 -16.92
C ARG A 486 36.76 10.84 -16.55
N MET A 487 36.42 11.54 -15.49
CA MET A 487 37.14 12.73 -15.02
C MET A 487 38.63 12.40 -14.73
N VAL A 488 38.88 11.27 -14.05
CA VAL A 488 40.24 10.83 -13.73
C VAL A 488 40.99 10.36 -14.96
N ASN A 489 40.31 9.72 -15.92
CA ASN A 489 40.92 9.36 -17.21
C ASN A 489 41.32 10.61 -18.04
N ASP A 490 40.44 11.62 -18.04
CA ASP A 490 40.73 12.88 -18.74
C ASP A 490 41.92 13.61 -18.07
N LEU A 491 42.01 13.60 -16.74
CA LEU A 491 43.16 14.13 -15.99
C LEU A 491 44.48 13.45 -16.36
N GLU A 492 44.48 12.11 -16.41
CA GLU A 492 45.65 11.31 -16.78
C GLU A 492 46.06 11.54 -18.25
N LYS A 493 45.08 11.66 -19.15
CA LYS A 493 45.31 11.94 -20.57
C LYS A 493 45.93 13.32 -20.81
N GLU A 494 45.49 14.33 -20.07
CA GLU A 494 46.02 15.69 -20.14
C GLU A 494 47.39 15.82 -19.47
N ASN A 495 47.70 14.96 -18.50
CA ASN A 495 48.94 14.93 -17.73
C ASN A 495 49.57 13.52 -17.71
N PRO A 496 50.16 13.04 -18.80
CA PRO A 496 50.74 11.70 -18.87
C PRO A 496 51.79 11.47 -17.77
N GLY A 497 51.64 10.35 -17.03
CA GLY A 497 52.55 9.95 -15.96
C GLY A 497 52.28 10.66 -14.61
N ILE A 498 51.23 11.45 -14.50
CA ILE A 498 50.90 12.20 -13.25
C ILE A 498 50.73 11.29 -12.02
N PHE A 499 50.29 10.04 -12.23
CA PHE A 499 50.08 9.07 -11.15
C PHE A 499 51.36 8.27 -10.81
N ASP A 500 52.43 8.39 -11.62
CA ASP A 500 53.70 7.71 -11.36
C ASP A 500 54.66 8.51 -10.48
N ASP A 501 54.35 9.80 -10.25
CA ASP A 501 55.18 10.68 -9.45
C ASP A 501 54.74 10.68 -7.98
N PRO A 502 55.54 10.17 -7.03
CA PRO A 502 55.20 10.11 -5.62
C PRO A 502 55.14 11.47 -4.91
N SER A 503 55.60 12.53 -5.58
CA SER A 503 55.55 13.92 -5.03
C SER A 503 54.29 14.70 -5.43
N LYS A 504 53.51 14.18 -6.42
CA LYS A 504 52.31 14.89 -6.87
C LYS A 504 51.16 14.76 -5.86
N THR A 505 50.48 15.87 -5.68
CA THR A 505 49.32 15.97 -4.78
C THR A 505 48.04 16.27 -5.53
N PHE A 506 46.92 15.74 -5.02
CA PHE A 506 45.59 15.86 -5.60
C PHE A 506 44.61 16.32 -4.52
N ILE A 507 43.74 17.22 -4.86
CA ILE A 507 42.74 17.73 -3.91
C ILE A 507 41.34 17.70 -4.51
N ASP A 508 40.38 17.22 -3.71
CA ASP A 508 38.94 17.41 -3.97
C ASP A 508 38.46 18.59 -3.11
N LEU A 509 38.21 19.71 -3.77
CA LEU A 509 37.80 20.96 -3.09
C LEU A 509 36.38 20.91 -2.54
N TYR A 510 35.57 19.91 -2.95
CA TYR A 510 34.18 19.78 -2.51
C TYR A 510 33.74 18.31 -2.54
N MET A 511 34.31 17.53 -1.64
CA MET A 511 33.98 16.11 -1.53
C MET A 511 32.50 15.92 -1.25
N LYS A 512 31.93 14.89 -1.86
CA LYS A 512 30.58 14.42 -1.59
C LYS A 512 30.59 12.94 -1.15
N SER A 513 30.74 12.03 -2.09
CA SER A 513 30.80 10.60 -1.80
C SER A 513 32.18 10.07 -1.41
N GLY A 514 33.23 10.80 -1.76
CA GLY A 514 34.61 10.30 -1.70
C GLY A 514 35.04 9.45 -2.90
N LEU A 515 34.16 9.18 -3.86
CA LEU A 515 34.47 8.37 -5.06
C LEU A 515 35.61 8.94 -5.90
N TYR A 516 35.71 10.28 -6.01
CA TYR A 516 36.79 10.92 -6.75
C TYR A 516 38.14 10.61 -6.11
N ILE A 517 38.24 10.80 -4.80
CA ILE A 517 39.44 10.45 -4.03
C ILE A 517 39.75 8.95 -4.12
N ALA A 518 38.75 8.09 -3.96
CA ALA A 518 38.93 6.63 -4.07
C ALA A 518 39.46 6.21 -5.46
N GLU A 519 39.00 6.84 -6.54
CA GLU A 519 39.54 6.57 -7.89
C GLU A 519 40.98 7.08 -8.06
N LEU A 520 41.32 8.25 -7.49
CA LEU A 520 42.70 8.73 -7.46
C LEU A 520 43.61 7.77 -6.67
N VAL A 521 43.19 7.36 -5.46
CA VAL A 521 43.92 6.38 -4.66
C VAL A 521 44.16 5.10 -5.44
N LYS A 522 43.14 4.59 -6.15
CA LYS A 522 43.25 3.38 -6.97
C LYS A 522 44.26 3.55 -8.10
N ARG A 523 44.30 4.69 -8.78
CA ARG A 523 45.28 4.96 -9.87
C ARG A 523 46.69 5.04 -9.33
N LEU A 524 46.92 5.86 -8.30
CA LEU A 524 48.20 5.99 -7.63
C LEU A 524 48.71 4.63 -7.11
N TYR A 525 47.88 3.87 -6.42
CA TYR A 525 48.27 2.58 -5.85
C TYR A 525 48.70 1.56 -6.89
N ASN A 526 48.10 1.58 -8.09
CA ASN A 526 48.40 0.67 -9.18
C ASN A 526 49.46 1.17 -10.13
N SER A 527 49.95 2.41 -10.03
CA SER A 527 50.95 2.98 -10.90
C SER A 527 52.33 2.31 -10.69
N ASN A 528 53.15 2.29 -11.75
CA ASN A 528 54.47 1.69 -11.67
C ASN A 528 55.41 2.53 -10.79
N GLY A 529 55.40 3.85 -10.93
CA GLY A 529 56.24 4.73 -10.14
C GLY A 529 56.01 4.59 -8.62
N LEU A 530 54.75 4.49 -8.19
CA LEU A 530 54.44 4.29 -6.76
C LEU A 530 54.80 2.86 -6.27
N ARG A 531 54.73 1.86 -7.13
CA ARG A 531 55.13 0.48 -6.78
C ARG A 531 56.64 0.40 -6.61
N GLU A 532 57.41 1.12 -7.43
CA GLU A 532 58.85 1.18 -7.32
C GLU A 532 59.29 1.99 -6.10
N ALA A 533 58.69 3.17 -5.85
CA ALA A 533 59.03 4.00 -4.72
C ALA A 533 58.60 3.40 -3.36
N PHE A 534 57.47 2.68 -3.33
CA PHE A 534 56.91 2.05 -2.13
C PHE A 534 56.51 0.59 -2.46
N PRO A 535 57.46 -0.37 -2.41
CA PRO A 535 57.19 -1.78 -2.73
C PRO A 535 56.17 -2.43 -1.78
N SER A 536 56.14 -2.03 -0.50
CA SER A 536 55.16 -2.49 0.47
C SER A 536 53.78 -1.93 0.14
N PRO A 537 52.77 -2.78 -0.04
CA PRO A 537 51.40 -2.36 -0.29
C PRO A 537 50.83 -1.42 0.81
N GLU A 538 51.17 -1.70 2.06
CA GLU A 538 50.70 -0.91 3.23
C GLU A 538 51.36 0.46 3.28
N GLU A 539 52.68 0.53 3.10
CA GLU A 539 53.44 1.79 3.07
C GLU A 539 53.02 2.64 1.90
N ARG A 540 52.78 2.05 0.73
CA ARG A 540 52.31 2.75 -0.45
C ARG A 540 50.96 3.37 -0.22
N LEU A 541 49.99 2.61 0.32
CA LEU A 541 48.66 3.11 0.61
C LEU A 541 48.70 4.22 1.68
N LYS A 542 49.50 4.05 2.71
CA LYS A 542 49.71 5.05 3.75
C LYS A 542 50.31 6.33 3.15
N HIS A 543 51.33 6.22 2.30
CA HIS A 543 51.92 7.40 1.63
C HIS A 543 50.88 8.13 0.79
N ILE A 544 50.09 7.45 -0.01
CA ILE A 544 49.05 8.05 -0.85
C ILE A 544 48.05 8.82 0.01
N LEU A 545 47.49 8.19 1.03
CA LEU A 545 46.45 8.80 1.87
C LEU A 545 46.93 9.91 2.82
N GLU A 546 48.19 9.84 3.24
CA GLU A 546 48.76 10.86 4.17
C GLU A 546 49.54 11.99 3.48
N ASN A 547 49.94 11.82 2.19
CA ASN A 547 50.79 12.79 1.54
C ASN A 547 50.38 13.20 0.11
N GLN A 548 49.50 12.41 -0.57
CA GLN A 548 49.17 12.73 -1.96
C GLN A 548 47.72 13.15 -2.19
N VAL A 549 46.75 12.67 -1.38
CA VAL A 549 45.34 13.03 -1.59
C VAL A 549 44.79 13.85 -0.44
N TYR A 550 44.02 14.87 -0.79
CA TYR A 550 43.45 15.85 0.12
C TYR A 550 41.98 16.09 -0.23
N GLY A 551 41.18 16.55 0.74
CA GLY A 551 39.78 16.86 0.45
C GLY A 551 39.08 17.70 1.49
N PHE A 552 38.14 18.54 1.03
CA PHE A 552 37.24 19.32 1.87
C PHE A 552 35.82 18.75 1.77
N ALA A 553 35.15 18.60 2.90
CA ALA A 553 33.76 18.20 2.99
C ALA A 553 32.88 19.31 3.54
N PRO A 554 31.76 19.66 2.87
CA PRO A 554 31.00 20.86 3.20
C PRO A 554 30.11 20.75 4.45
N SER A 555 29.89 19.55 4.95
CA SER A 555 29.07 19.27 6.16
C SER A 555 29.55 18.03 6.88
N GLU A 556 29.16 17.89 8.16
CA GLU A 556 29.60 16.79 9.01
C GLU A 556 29.15 15.44 8.47
N ILE A 557 27.90 15.32 7.99
CA ILE A 557 27.42 14.06 7.41
C ILE A 557 28.21 13.68 6.17
N ILE A 558 28.55 14.65 5.30
CA ILE A 558 29.34 14.40 4.08
C ILE A 558 30.77 14.03 4.43
N TYR A 559 31.36 14.68 5.45
CA TYR A 559 32.68 14.33 5.94
C TYR A 559 32.72 12.85 6.41
N ASN A 560 31.73 12.43 7.21
CA ASN A 560 31.67 11.07 7.69
C ASN A 560 31.38 10.06 6.57
N ILE A 561 30.45 10.35 5.63
CA ILE A 561 30.19 9.50 4.46
C ILE A 561 31.48 9.28 3.65
N SER A 562 32.14 10.39 3.25
CA SER A 562 33.31 10.32 2.37
C SER A 562 34.51 9.66 3.03
N THR A 563 34.83 10.04 4.28
CA THR A 563 35.97 9.45 5.00
C THR A 563 35.72 7.99 5.38
N ASN A 564 34.51 7.61 5.79
CA ASN A 564 34.18 6.21 6.03
C ASN A 564 34.20 5.36 4.75
N PHE A 565 33.88 5.92 3.61
CA PHE A 565 34.02 5.22 2.33
C PHE A 565 35.50 5.07 1.94
N ILE A 566 36.32 6.11 2.08
CA ILE A 566 37.73 6.08 1.69
C ILE A 566 38.55 5.15 2.62
N PHE A 567 38.28 5.17 3.93
CA PHE A 567 39.10 4.49 4.93
C PHE A 567 38.47 3.22 5.50
N GLY A 568 37.17 2.96 5.29
CA GLY A 568 36.40 1.94 6.04
C GLY A 568 36.96 0.52 5.99
N ASN A 569 37.62 0.11 4.89
CA ASN A 569 38.22 -1.24 4.71
C ASN A 569 39.74 -1.24 4.74
N LEU A 570 40.37 -0.13 5.12
CA LEU A 570 41.80 -0.02 5.13
C LEU A 570 42.35 -0.34 6.52
N SER A 571 43.64 -0.78 6.58
CA SER A 571 44.32 -1.09 7.82
C SER A 571 44.29 0.07 8.82
N GLN A 572 44.12 -0.24 10.11
CA GLN A 572 44.16 0.74 11.17
C GLN A 572 45.53 1.42 11.21
N GLY A 573 45.55 2.74 11.41
CA GLY A 573 46.79 3.51 11.59
C GLY A 573 47.11 4.52 10.47
N ILE A 574 46.23 4.69 9.48
CA ILE A 574 46.35 5.75 8.48
C ILE A 574 45.68 7.02 8.98
N SER A 575 46.37 8.14 8.96
CA SER A 575 45.86 9.44 9.42
C SER A 575 44.84 10.02 8.43
N ARG A 576 43.75 10.59 8.96
CA ARG A 576 42.74 11.32 8.19
C ARG A 576 43.00 12.82 8.11
N LYS A 577 44.14 13.31 8.51
CA LYS A 577 44.47 14.78 8.62
C LYS A 577 44.31 15.54 7.32
N ASN A 578 44.40 14.87 6.17
CA ASN A 578 44.26 15.48 4.85
C ASN A 578 42.79 15.68 4.42
N PHE A 579 41.87 15.29 5.24
CA PHE A 579 40.42 15.44 4.99
C PHE A 579 39.83 16.36 6.05
N VAL A 580 39.24 17.46 5.59
CA VAL A 580 38.82 18.55 6.46
C VAL A 580 37.33 18.82 6.29
N LEU A 581 36.65 19.08 7.41
CA LEU A 581 35.27 19.54 7.44
C LEU A 581 35.27 21.07 7.24
N GLU A 582 35.04 21.50 6.02
CA GLU A 582 34.98 22.92 5.65
C GLU A 582 34.20 23.12 4.35
N ASP A 583 33.26 24.06 4.32
CA ASP A 583 32.59 24.49 3.09
C ASP A 583 33.44 25.49 2.31
N THR A 584 33.94 25.05 1.18
CA THR A 584 34.81 25.85 0.32
C THR A 584 34.09 26.87 -0.55
N ILE A 585 32.74 26.78 -0.67
CA ILE A 585 31.96 27.69 -1.55
C ILE A 585 32.15 29.18 -1.20
N PRO A 586 32.11 29.59 0.08
CA PRO A 586 32.36 30.99 0.42
C PRO A 586 33.73 31.48 -0.06
N ALA A 587 34.80 30.74 0.23
CA ALA A 587 36.16 31.09 -0.20
C ALA A 587 36.30 31.09 -1.73
N ALA A 588 35.62 30.19 -2.43
CA ALA A 588 35.59 30.16 -3.88
C ALA A 588 34.94 31.42 -4.47
N LYS A 589 33.82 31.86 -3.90
CA LYS A 589 33.13 33.09 -4.31
C LYS A 589 33.98 34.37 -4.09
N GLU A 590 34.82 34.36 -3.06
CA GLU A 590 35.72 35.46 -2.74
C GLU A 590 37.09 35.37 -3.46
N GLY A 591 37.34 34.30 -4.23
CA GLY A 591 38.62 34.06 -4.89
C GLY A 591 39.77 33.69 -3.94
N LYS A 592 39.45 33.20 -2.72
CA LYS A 592 40.40 32.89 -1.64
C LYS A 592 40.63 31.41 -1.42
N ILE A 593 40.37 30.55 -2.42
CA ILE A 593 40.55 29.10 -2.30
C ILE A 593 42.01 28.75 -1.93
N GLN A 594 42.98 29.41 -2.53
CA GLN A 594 44.39 29.13 -2.23
C GLN A 594 44.74 29.44 -0.77
N GLU A 595 44.26 30.54 -0.24
CA GLU A 595 44.45 30.91 1.18
C GLU A 595 43.81 29.84 2.12
N LEU A 596 42.65 29.30 1.73
CA LEU A 596 41.99 28.24 2.47
C LEU A 596 42.79 26.93 2.44
N VAL A 597 43.32 26.54 1.27
CA VAL A 597 44.16 25.36 1.11
C VAL A 597 45.43 25.50 1.94
N ASP A 598 46.12 26.67 1.86
CA ASP A 598 47.35 26.94 2.60
C ASP A 598 47.11 26.93 4.14
N LYS A 599 45.95 27.40 4.60
CA LYS A 599 45.56 27.37 6.02
C LYS A 599 45.51 25.95 6.61
N TYR A 600 45.01 24.99 5.86
CA TYR A 600 44.78 23.61 6.36
C TYR A 600 45.88 22.63 5.96
N PHE A 601 46.54 22.87 4.83
CA PHE A 601 47.55 21.95 4.30
C PHE A 601 48.86 22.72 4.12
N GLU A 602 49.72 22.66 5.14
CA GLU A 602 51.08 23.20 5.02
C GLU A 602 51.79 22.46 3.89
N TYR A 603 52.15 23.18 2.83
CA TYR A 603 53.04 22.66 1.80
C TYR A 603 54.41 22.41 2.45
N LYS A 604 54.77 21.14 2.62
CA LYS A 604 56.14 20.74 2.93
C LYS A 604 56.94 20.57 1.66
#